data_3cda9af957b0fa3ec2033c54553b30c2
#
_entry.id   3cda9af957b0fa3ec2033c54553b30c2
#
_cell.length_a   1.000
_cell.length_b   1.000
_cell.length_c   1.000
_cell.angle_alpha   90.00
_cell.angle_beta   90.00
_cell.angle_gamma   90.00
#
_symmetry.space_group_name_H-M   'P 1'
#
loop_
_entity.id
_entity.type
_entity.pdbx_description
1 polymer ?
#
loop_
_entity_poly.entity_id
_entity_poly.type
_entity_poly.pdbx_seq_one_letter_code
_entity_poly.pdbx_strand_id
1 'polypeptide(L)'
;MTTTEIGQLGEDIAAKFLKRNGYKILERNNRQSHNEIDIIAANRSYLVFVEVKTRSVKEDDLYSPYGTPADAVTLTKQRRIIAAAQSFIYKNSGKHIKKQPRMDVIEVYLSKETQKLIKINHIVDAFGA
;
A
#
# COMPACT_ATOMS: atom_id res chain seq x y z
N MET A 1 7.17 6.37 -19.74
CA MET A 1 7.40 6.49 -18.28
C MET A 1 8.42 5.47 -17.81
N THR A 2 9.26 5.88 -16.88
CA THR A 2 10.18 4.95 -16.21
C THR A 2 9.42 4.09 -15.20
N THR A 3 10.06 3.02 -14.75
CA THR A 3 9.51 2.17 -13.69
C THR A 3 9.24 2.97 -12.41
N THR A 4 10.14 3.88 -12.06
CA THR A 4 9.98 4.75 -10.90
C THR A 4 8.76 5.67 -11.04
N GLU A 5 8.56 6.26 -12.21
CA GLU A 5 7.41 7.12 -12.49
C GLU A 5 6.09 6.34 -12.43
N ILE A 6 6.08 5.12 -12.95
CA ILE A 6 4.91 4.24 -12.91
C ILE A 6 4.57 3.90 -11.45
N GLY A 7 5.58 3.56 -10.66
CA GLY A 7 5.38 3.29 -9.24
C GLY A 7 4.83 4.50 -8.49
N GLN A 8 5.35 5.68 -8.79
CA GLN A 8 4.88 6.93 -8.16
C GLN A 8 3.42 7.21 -8.55
N LEU A 9 3.07 7.01 -9.82
CA LEU A 9 1.69 7.17 -10.28
C LEU A 9 0.74 6.22 -9.55
N GLY A 10 1.13 4.95 -9.42
CA GLY A 10 0.33 3.96 -8.69
C GLY A 10 0.12 4.36 -7.23
N GLU A 11 1.16 4.86 -6.59
CA GLU A 11 1.09 5.31 -5.20
C GLU A 11 0.19 6.54 -5.05
N ASP A 12 0.24 7.49 -6.00
CA ASP A 12 -0.65 8.65 -6.01
C ASP A 12 -2.12 8.21 -6.15
N ILE A 13 -2.38 7.24 -7.01
CA ILE A 13 -3.71 6.70 -7.22
C ILE A 13 -4.21 6.01 -5.94
N ALA A 14 -3.35 5.22 -5.30
CA ALA A 14 -3.70 4.53 -4.06
C ALA A 14 -4.02 5.53 -2.95
N ALA A 15 -3.24 6.60 -2.82
CA ALA A 15 -3.49 7.64 -1.81
C ALA A 15 -4.85 8.32 -2.04
N LYS A 16 -5.17 8.67 -3.28
CA LYS A 16 -6.49 9.26 -3.62
C LYS A 16 -7.63 8.29 -3.32
N PHE A 17 -7.44 7.04 -3.66
CA PHE A 17 -8.42 5.99 -3.37
C PHE A 17 -8.72 5.90 -1.87
N LEU A 18 -7.68 5.88 -1.05
CA LEU A 18 -7.83 5.82 0.39
C LEU A 18 -8.58 7.05 0.92
N LYS A 19 -8.24 8.23 0.46
CA LYS A 19 -8.94 9.46 0.87
C LYS A 19 -10.43 9.41 0.54
N ARG A 20 -10.78 8.91 -0.65
CA ARG A 20 -12.19 8.77 -1.06
C ARG A 20 -12.94 7.76 -0.21
N ASN A 21 -12.23 6.82 0.40
CA ASN A 21 -12.81 5.76 1.22
C ASN A 21 -12.70 6.05 2.72
N GLY A 22 -12.51 7.30 3.10
CA GLY A 22 -12.58 7.72 4.48
C GLY A 22 -11.28 7.63 5.27
N TYR A 23 -10.16 7.41 4.61
CA TYR A 23 -8.86 7.38 5.27
C TYR A 23 -8.18 8.74 5.18
N LYS A 24 -7.52 9.13 6.25
CA LYS A 24 -6.62 10.27 6.27
C LYS A 24 -5.21 9.76 5.98
N ILE A 25 -4.52 10.36 5.03
CA ILE A 25 -3.13 10.02 4.75
C ILE A 25 -2.27 10.75 5.77
N LEU A 26 -1.52 10.00 6.57
CA LEU A 26 -0.63 10.55 7.58
C LEU A 26 0.76 10.80 7.02
N GLU A 27 1.31 9.82 6.30
CA GLU A 27 2.63 9.92 5.70
C GLU A 27 2.71 9.07 4.45
N ARG A 28 3.64 9.44 3.58
CA ARG A 28 3.98 8.67 2.38
C ARG A 28 5.49 8.44 2.38
N ASN A 29 5.90 7.26 1.89
CA ASN A 29 7.32 6.90 1.80
C ASN A 29 8.03 7.06 3.15
N ASN A 30 7.37 6.59 4.21
CA ASN A 30 7.92 6.66 5.56
C ASN A 30 9.05 5.64 5.72
N ARG A 31 10.23 6.15 6.07
CA ARG A 31 11.40 5.31 6.25
C ARG A 31 11.64 5.07 7.74
N GLN A 32 11.71 3.80 8.11
CA GLN A 32 12.08 3.37 9.45
C GLN A 32 13.32 2.51 9.34
N SER A 33 14.49 3.07 9.70
CA SER A 33 15.78 2.41 9.52
C SER A 33 16.02 2.12 8.02
N HIS A 34 16.12 0.84 7.62
CA HIS A 34 16.30 0.44 6.22
C HIS A 34 15.00 0.02 5.53
N ASN A 35 13.88 0.17 6.24
CA ASN A 35 12.57 -0.28 5.76
C ASN A 35 11.71 0.93 5.39
N GLU A 36 10.91 0.78 4.34
CA GLU A 36 10.04 1.85 3.88
C GLU A 36 8.60 1.36 3.82
N ILE A 37 7.69 2.23 4.25
CA ILE A 37 6.24 2.00 4.13
C ILE A 37 5.71 3.00 3.12
N ASP A 38 5.02 2.51 2.10
CA ASP A 38 4.55 3.36 1.00
C ASP A 38 3.55 4.41 1.46
N ILE A 39 2.54 3.99 2.23
CA ILE A 39 1.52 4.89 2.75
C ILE A 39 1.19 4.50 4.19
N ILE A 40 1.12 5.48 5.07
CA ILE A 40 0.55 5.31 6.41
C ILE A 40 -0.72 6.14 6.45
N ALA A 41 -1.83 5.50 6.77
CA ALA A 41 -3.14 6.12 6.76
C ALA A 41 -3.90 5.76 8.03
N ALA A 42 -4.96 6.49 8.32
CA ALA A 42 -5.78 6.21 9.48
C ALA A 42 -7.25 6.48 9.17
N ASN A 43 -8.12 5.72 9.80
CA ASN A 43 -9.52 6.03 9.90
C ASN A 43 -9.90 6.05 11.38
N ARG A 44 -11.18 5.98 11.68
CA ARG A 44 -11.66 6.06 13.05
C ARG A 44 -11.09 4.95 13.95
N SER A 45 -10.95 3.74 13.41
CA SER A 45 -10.62 2.53 14.17
C SER A 45 -9.22 2.01 13.93
N TYR A 46 -8.63 2.30 12.77
CA TYR A 46 -7.40 1.65 12.32
C TYR A 46 -6.29 2.63 12.01
N LEU A 47 -5.08 2.20 12.32
CA LEU A 47 -3.83 2.79 11.82
C LEU A 47 -3.30 1.82 10.79
N VAL A 48 -3.27 2.23 9.52
CA VAL A 48 -3.08 1.33 8.38
C VAL A 48 -1.74 1.57 7.72
N PHE A 49 -0.99 0.49 7.55
CA PHE A 49 0.31 0.51 6.88
C PHE A 49 0.12 -0.19 5.53
N VAL A 50 0.32 0.56 4.46
CA VAL A 50 -0.08 0.13 3.12
C VAL A 50 1.13 -0.09 2.23
N GLU A 51 1.22 -1.28 1.65
CA GLU A 51 2.14 -1.60 0.56
C GLU A 51 1.39 -1.44 -0.75
N VAL A 52 1.93 -0.62 -1.65
CA VAL A 52 1.33 -0.39 -2.96
C VAL A 52 2.08 -1.21 -4.01
N LYS A 53 1.36 -1.99 -4.78
CA LYS A 53 1.88 -2.74 -5.92
C LYS A 53 1.27 -2.20 -7.19
N THR A 54 2.10 -1.60 -8.03
CA THR A 54 1.67 -1.06 -9.30
C THR A 54 2.01 -2.04 -10.41
N ARG A 55 1.02 -2.39 -11.21
CA ARG A 55 1.20 -3.32 -12.33
C ARG A 55 0.78 -2.65 -13.63
N SER A 56 1.70 -2.65 -14.61
CA SER A 56 1.36 -2.26 -15.98
C SER A 56 0.97 -3.51 -16.72
N VAL A 57 -0.25 -3.55 -17.24
CA VAL A 57 -0.78 -4.71 -17.94
C VAL A 57 -1.37 -4.29 -19.28
N LYS A 58 -1.31 -5.21 -20.25
CA LYS A 58 -2.05 -5.03 -21.49
C LYS A 58 -3.52 -5.21 -21.17
N GLU A 59 -4.37 -4.39 -21.78
CA GLU A 59 -5.81 -4.47 -21.51
C GLU A 59 -6.37 -5.85 -21.83
N ASP A 60 -5.83 -6.52 -22.86
CA ASP A 60 -6.22 -7.87 -23.24
C ASP A 60 -5.87 -8.92 -22.17
N ASP A 61 -4.85 -8.64 -21.38
CA ASP A 61 -4.31 -9.57 -20.38
C ASP A 61 -4.87 -9.32 -18.99
N LEU A 62 -5.88 -8.48 -18.86
CA LEU A 62 -6.45 -8.09 -17.56
C LEU A 62 -6.88 -9.29 -16.72
N TYR A 63 -7.30 -10.37 -17.37
CA TYR A 63 -7.77 -11.58 -16.71
C TYR A 63 -6.72 -12.68 -16.62
N SER A 64 -5.48 -12.40 -17.03
CA SER A 64 -4.38 -13.36 -16.88
C SER A 64 -4.15 -13.62 -15.39
N PRO A 65 -3.85 -14.88 -15.00
CA PRO A 65 -3.64 -15.21 -13.60
C PRO A 65 -2.28 -14.69 -13.13
N TYR A 66 -2.27 -13.47 -12.61
CA TYR A 66 -1.20 -13.05 -11.72
C TYR A 66 -1.50 -13.66 -10.36
N GLY A 67 -0.50 -13.91 -9.55
CA GLY A 67 -0.72 -14.29 -8.16
C GLY A 67 -1.62 -13.25 -7.46
N THR A 68 -2.14 -13.58 -6.29
CA THR A 68 -2.91 -12.61 -5.54
C THR A 68 -2.03 -11.45 -5.10
N PRO A 69 -2.57 -10.25 -4.86
CA PRO A 69 -1.78 -9.13 -4.34
C PRO A 69 -1.02 -9.46 -3.06
N ALA A 70 -1.59 -10.29 -2.19
CA ALA A 70 -0.93 -10.76 -0.98
C ALA A 70 0.30 -11.61 -1.30
N ASP A 71 0.23 -12.44 -2.36
CA ASP A 71 1.34 -13.27 -2.80
C ASP A 71 2.49 -12.43 -3.39
N ALA A 72 2.20 -11.22 -3.85
CA ALA A 72 3.21 -10.30 -4.36
C ALA A 72 4.08 -9.71 -3.25
N VAL A 73 3.69 -9.87 -1.98
CA VAL A 73 4.45 -9.39 -0.83
C VAL A 73 5.05 -10.61 -0.12
N THR A 74 6.34 -10.82 -0.32
CA THR A 74 7.05 -11.97 0.25
C THR A 74 7.03 -11.93 1.78
N LEU A 75 7.24 -13.07 2.41
CA LEU A 75 7.31 -13.17 3.85
C LEU A 75 8.40 -12.25 4.44
N THR A 76 9.54 -12.16 3.78
CA THR A 76 10.62 -11.25 4.17
C THR A 76 10.15 -9.79 4.14
N LYS A 77 9.46 -9.40 3.06
CA LYS A 77 8.92 -8.04 2.93
C LYS A 77 7.86 -7.77 4.00
N GLN A 78 6.98 -8.73 4.26
CA GLN A 78 5.97 -8.61 5.31
C GLN A 78 6.61 -8.34 6.67
N ARG A 79 7.67 -9.08 7.01
CA ARG A 79 8.39 -8.89 8.27
C ARG A 79 9.02 -7.50 8.36
N ARG A 80 9.56 -7.00 7.25
CA ARG A 80 10.14 -5.64 7.21
C ARG A 80 9.08 -4.58 7.41
N ILE A 81 7.92 -4.74 6.79
CA ILE A 81 6.80 -3.80 6.94
C ILE A 81 6.30 -3.81 8.39
N ILE A 82 6.14 -4.98 8.98
CA ILE A 82 5.71 -5.13 10.38
C ILE A 82 6.71 -4.45 11.32
N ALA A 83 8.01 -4.67 11.12
CA ALA A 83 9.05 -4.04 11.94
C ALA A 83 9.02 -2.52 11.81
N ALA A 84 8.85 -2.00 10.58
CA ALA A 84 8.73 -0.57 10.34
C ALA A 84 7.47 0.01 10.99
N ALA A 85 6.36 -0.72 10.93
CA ALA A 85 5.11 -0.32 11.56
C ALA A 85 5.26 -0.23 13.08
N GLN A 86 5.89 -1.22 13.69
CA GLN A 86 6.16 -1.22 15.13
C GLN A 86 7.02 -0.04 15.54
N SER A 87 8.05 0.27 14.75
CA SER A 87 8.93 1.42 14.98
C SER A 87 8.16 2.74 14.89
N PHE A 88 7.31 2.87 13.89
CA PHE A 88 6.46 4.06 13.73
C PHE A 88 5.53 4.24 14.93
N ILE A 89 4.86 3.19 15.35
CA ILE A 89 3.94 3.21 16.49
C ILE A 89 4.69 3.62 17.75
N TYR A 90 5.87 3.06 17.99
CA TYR A 90 6.68 3.39 19.15
C TYR A 90 7.06 4.89 19.16
N LYS A 91 7.53 5.40 18.01
CA LYS A 91 7.96 6.80 17.90
C LYS A 91 6.80 7.79 18.01
N ASN A 92 5.58 7.35 17.72
CA ASN A 92 4.39 8.17 17.73
C ASN A 92 3.40 7.74 18.83
N SER A 93 3.91 7.10 19.87
CA SER A 93 3.08 6.64 20.98
C SER A 93 2.33 7.82 21.60
N GLY A 94 1.06 7.61 21.94
CA GLY A 94 0.18 8.64 22.46
C GLY A 94 -0.66 9.36 21.41
N LYS A 95 -0.28 9.29 20.13
CA LYS A 95 -1.04 9.95 19.04
C LYS A 95 -2.13 9.07 18.46
N HIS A 96 -1.85 7.76 18.32
CA HIS A 96 -2.77 6.80 17.69
C HIS A 96 -2.99 5.57 18.56
N ILE A 97 -2.87 5.75 19.88
CA ILE A 97 -2.81 4.65 20.85
C ILE A 97 -4.06 3.77 20.87
N LYS A 98 -5.21 4.32 20.49
CA LYS A 98 -6.47 3.57 20.51
C LYS A 98 -6.82 2.94 19.18
N LYS A 99 -6.00 3.15 18.16
CA LYS A 99 -6.27 2.60 16.82
C LYS A 99 -5.59 1.26 16.68
N GLN A 100 -6.31 0.32 16.08
CA GLN A 100 -5.79 -1.00 15.79
C GLN A 100 -4.84 -0.94 14.58
N PRO A 101 -3.59 -1.40 14.70
CA PRO A 101 -2.70 -1.51 13.54
C PRO A 101 -3.23 -2.53 12.54
N ARG A 102 -3.08 -2.20 11.26
CA ARG A 102 -3.55 -3.07 10.18
C ARG A 102 -2.60 -2.96 8.99
N MET A 103 -2.24 -4.08 8.38
CA MET A 103 -1.35 -4.13 7.22
C MET A 103 -2.20 -4.41 5.97
N ASP A 104 -2.23 -3.46 5.06
CA ASP A 104 -3.00 -3.58 3.82
C ASP A 104 -2.09 -3.62 2.61
N VAL A 105 -2.57 -4.24 1.54
CA VAL A 105 -1.95 -4.16 0.22
C VAL A 105 -2.94 -3.53 -0.74
N ILE A 106 -2.49 -2.55 -1.51
CA ILE A 106 -3.27 -1.99 -2.60
C ILE A 106 -2.55 -2.30 -3.90
N GLU A 107 -3.23 -3.00 -4.79
CA GLU A 107 -2.72 -3.30 -6.11
C GLU A 107 -3.40 -2.38 -7.12
N VAL A 108 -2.58 -1.62 -7.86
CA VAL A 108 -3.04 -0.66 -8.86
C VAL A 108 -2.68 -1.19 -10.24
N TYR A 109 -3.68 -1.44 -11.06
CA TYR A 109 -3.48 -1.88 -12.45
C TYR A 109 -3.60 -0.71 -13.39
N LEU A 110 -2.55 -0.46 -14.16
CA LEU A 110 -2.50 0.58 -15.17
C LEU A 110 -2.42 -0.04 -16.55
N SER A 111 -3.04 0.61 -17.53
CA SER A 111 -2.91 0.21 -18.93
C SER A 111 -1.47 0.44 -19.39
N LYS A 112 -0.88 -0.58 -20.00
CA LYS A 112 0.45 -0.48 -20.59
C LYS A 112 0.47 0.49 -21.76
N GLU A 113 -0.63 0.58 -22.48
CA GLU A 113 -0.78 1.43 -23.67
C GLU A 113 -1.01 2.90 -23.32
N THR A 114 -1.89 3.18 -22.36
CA THR A 114 -2.33 4.54 -22.04
C THR A 114 -1.87 5.03 -20.68
N GLN A 115 -1.43 4.12 -19.80
CA GLN A 115 -1.09 4.37 -18.40
C GLN A 115 -2.26 4.89 -17.56
N LYS A 116 -3.46 4.72 -18.07
CA LYS A 116 -4.66 5.04 -17.31
C LYS A 116 -5.00 3.90 -16.35
N LEU A 117 -5.65 4.26 -15.27
CA LEU A 117 -6.11 3.30 -14.28
C LEU A 117 -7.14 2.34 -14.88
N ILE A 118 -6.89 1.04 -14.73
CA ILE A 118 -7.84 0.00 -15.13
C ILE A 118 -8.61 -0.47 -13.91
N LYS A 119 -7.91 -0.77 -12.81
CA LYS A 119 -8.55 -1.36 -11.65
C LYS A 119 -7.68 -1.19 -10.41
N ILE A 120 -8.33 -1.15 -9.25
CA ILE A 120 -7.68 -1.15 -7.94
C ILE A 120 -8.20 -2.35 -7.15
N ASN A 121 -7.28 -3.11 -6.55
CA ASN A 121 -7.61 -4.13 -5.55
C ASN A 121 -7.09 -3.67 -4.20
N HIS A 122 -7.96 -3.47 -3.25
CA HIS A 122 -7.57 -3.15 -1.87
C HIS A 122 -7.75 -4.40 -1.01
N ILE A 123 -6.65 -4.97 -0.58
CA ILE A 123 -6.66 -6.13 0.30
C ILE A 123 -6.50 -5.61 1.73
N VAL A 124 -7.60 -5.60 2.44
CA VAL A 124 -7.65 -5.15 3.84
C VAL A 124 -7.12 -6.26 4.72
N ASP A 125 -6.25 -5.89 5.67
CA ASP A 125 -5.67 -6.84 6.62
C ASP A 125 -4.99 -8.01 5.90
N ALA A 126 -4.13 -7.69 4.95
CA ALA A 126 -3.53 -8.66 4.04
C ALA A 126 -2.56 -9.62 4.74
N PHE A 127 -1.91 -9.16 5.80
CA PHE A 127 -1.01 -9.98 6.62
C PHE A 127 -0.92 -9.36 8.02
N GLY A 128 -0.47 -10.15 8.98
CA GLY A 128 -0.39 -9.71 10.37
C GLY A 128 0.94 -10.03 11.03
N ALA A 129 1.12 -9.46 12.18
CA ALA A 129 2.27 -9.74 13.02
C ALA A 129 2.11 -11.10 13.72
#